data_49498805605fae16237aa6fd8ebd3650
#
_entry.id   49498805605fae16237aa6fd8ebd3650
#
_cell.length_a   1.000
_cell.length_b   1.000
_cell.length_c   1.000
_cell.angle_alpha   90.00
_cell.angle_beta   90.00
_cell.angle_gamma   90.00
#
_symmetry.space_group_name_H-M   'P 1'
#
loop_
_entity.id
_entity.type
_entity.pdbx_description
1 polymer ?
#
loop_
_entity_poly.entity_id
_entity_poly.type
_entity_poly.pdbx_seq_one_letter_code
_entity_poly.pdbx_strand_id
1 'polypeptide(L)'
;ICKEIDPWAGSYYVESLTNELVEKAWAHIEEIEKLGGMAAAIETGIPKMRIEEAAARTQSRIDSGKQTIVGVNKYRLDHEDPIDILEVDNTAVRKQQIERLEQLRANRDNEAVKKALEAITECVKTGKGNLLELAVEAARVRASLGEISDACEAVVGRYKATIRTISGVYSSEIKNNEEFKEASEKCAAFA
;
A
#
# COMPACT_ATOMS: atom_id res chain seq x y z
N ILE A 1 15.73 1.96 -26.74
CA ILE A 1 17.18 1.71 -26.83
C ILE A 1 17.57 1.27 -28.23
N CYS A 2 16.90 0.27 -28.83
CA CYS A 2 17.29 -0.28 -30.16
C CYS A 2 17.07 0.67 -31.36
N LYS A 3 16.45 1.83 -31.16
CA LYS A 3 16.16 2.80 -32.23
C LYS A 3 17.13 3.98 -32.26
N GLU A 4 17.95 4.11 -31.25
CA GLU A 4 18.90 5.20 -31.10
C GLU A 4 20.35 4.71 -31.19
N ILE A 5 21.18 5.51 -31.86
CA ILE A 5 22.62 5.28 -31.92
C ILE A 5 23.22 5.90 -30.66
N ASP A 6 23.96 5.09 -29.91
CA ASP A 6 24.72 5.50 -28.72
C ASP A 6 23.86 6.26 -27.66
N PRO A 7 22.81 5.63 -27.08
CA PRO A 7 21.90 6.31 -26.15
C PRO A 7 22.59 6.77 -24.85
N TRP A 8 23.78 6.24 -24.54
CA TRP A 8 24.53 6.55 -23.33
C TRP A 8 25.52 7.71 -23.49
N ALA A 9 25.83 8.12 -24.73
CA ALA A 9 26.85 9.12 -25.03
C ALA A 9 26.26 10.46 -25.50
N GLY A 10 25.15 10.92 -24.93
CA GLY A 10 24.57 12.23 -25.19
C GLY A 10 23.75 12.29 -26.49
N SER A 11 22.98 11.24 -26.77
CA SER A 11 21.96 11.26 -27.82
C SER A 11 20.98 12.40 -27.58
N TYR A 12 20.77 13.29 -28.54
CA TYR A 12 19.83 14.41 -28.43
C TYR A 12 18.41 13.96 -28.08
N TYR A 13 17.98 12.82 -28.57
CA TYR A 13 16.68 12.24 -28.24
C TYR A 13 16.60 11.84 -26.75
N VAL A 14 17.63 11.17 -26.24
CA VAL A 14 17.65 10.73 -24.83
C VAL A 14 17.77 11.93 -23.89
N GLU A 15 18.59 12.94 -24.23
CA GLU A 15 18.70 14.18 -23.47
C GLU A 15 17.37 14.96 -23.42
N SER A 16 16.68 15.09 -24.57
CA SER A 16 15.36 15.71 -24.63
C SER A 16 14.33 14.97 -23.79
N LEU A 17 14.29 13.64 -23.89
CA LEU A 17 13.39 12.80 -23.10
C LEU A 17 13.69 12.90 -21.60
N THR A 18 14.96 12.95 -21.22
CA THR A 18 15.39 13.13 -19.84
C THR A 18 14.90 14.47 -19.30
N ASN A 19 15.05 15.55 -20.06
CA ASN A 19 14.57 16.87 -19.65
C ASN A 19 13.05 16.89 -19.48
N GLU A 20 12.29 16.31 -20.41
CA GLU A 20 10.83 16.20 -20.28
C GLU A 20 10.41 15.40 -19.03
N LEU A 21 11.11 14.33 -18.69
CA LEU A 21 10.88 13.56 -17.49
C LEU A 21 11.17 14.36 -16.22
N VAL A 22 12.27 15.14 -16.23
CA VAL A 22 12.63 16.05 -15.12
C VAL A 22 11.52 17.09 -14.90
N GLU A 23 11.08 17.77 -15.96
CA GLU A 23 10.01 18.78 -15.85
C GLU A 23 8.72 18.20 -15.30
N LYS A 24 8.29 17.03 -15.78
CA LYS A 24 7.08 16.35 -15.29
C LYS A 24 7.22 15.88 -13.84
N ALA A 25 8.37 15.32 -13.48
CA ALA A 25 8.65 14.90 -12.12
C ALA A 25 8.68 16.09 -11.15
N TRP A 26 9.32 17.20 -11.57
CA TRP A 26 9.41 18.41 -10.76
C TRP A 26 8.04 19.04 -10.50
N ALA A 27 7.17 19.06 -11.51
CA ALA A 27 5.80 19.53 -11.34
C ALA A 27 5.02 18.74 -10.26
N HIS A 28 5.25 17.43 -10.15
CA HIS A 28 4.65 16.62 -9.09
C HIS A 28 5.26 16.93 -7.71
N ILE A 29 6.57 17.18 -7.62
CA ILE A 29 7.24 17.58 -6.38
C ILE A 29 6.67 18.91 -5.89
N GLU A 30 6.60 19.92 -6.77
CA GLU A 30 6.05 21.24 -6.42
C GLU A 30 4.59 21.18 -5.96
N GLU A 31 3.78 20.31 -6.58
CA GLU A 31 2.39 20.11 -6.15
C GLU A 31 2.31 19.57 -4.73
N ILE A 32 3.15 18.58 -4.39
CA ILE A 32 3.22 18.01 -3.04
C ILE A 32 3.70 19.05 -2.03
N GLU A 33 4.70 19.86 -2.38
CA GLU A 33 5.18 20.95 -1.50
C GLU A 33 4.10 22.02 -1.27
N LYS A 34 3.32 22.39 -2.28
CA LYS A 34 2.19 23.31 -2.16
C LYS A 34 1.09 22.80 -1.23
N LEU A 35 0.96 21.49 -1.09
CA LEU A 35 0.00 20.86 -0.15
C LEU A 35 0.52 20.81 1.29
N GLY A 36 1.75 21.23 1.54
CA GLY A 36 2.39 21.18 2.87
C GLY A 36 3.25 19.94 3.08
N GLY A 37 3.74 19.34 2.00
CA GLY A 37 4.59 18.14 2.01
C GLY A 37 3.81 16.84 1.91
N MET A 38 4.53 15.73 1.87
CA MET A 38 3.95 14.41 1.58
C MET A 38 2.94 13.95 2.64
N ALA A 39 3.16 14.24 3.93
CA ALA A 39 2.23 13.86 4.99
C ALA A 39 0.86 14.50 4.79
N ALA A 40 0.81 15.80 4.53
CA ALA A 40 -0.43 16.52 4.24
C ALA A 40 -1.08 16.03 2.92
N ALA A 41 -0.28 15.75 1.89
CA ALA A 41 -0.77 15.21 0.63
C ALA A 41 -1.44 13.82 0.81
N ILE A 42 -0.89 12.94 1.66
CA ILE A 42 -1.49 11.65 2.00
C ILE A 42 -2.86 11.82 2.66
N GLU A 43 -3.01 12.80 3.56
CA GLU A 43 -4.29 13.12 4.21
C GLU A 43 -5.36 13.55 3.20
N THR A 44 -4.98 14.25 2.12
CA THR A 44 -5.90 14.61 1.03
C THR A 44 -6.35 13.41 0.19
N GLY A 45 -5.61 12.29 0.22
CA GLY A 45 -5.82 11.09 -0.59
C GLY A 45 -5.30 11.19 -2.03
N ILE A 46 -4.69 12.30 -2.46
CA ILE A 46 -4.20 12.51 -3.83
C ILE A 46 -3.21 11.44 -4.29
N PRO A 47 -2.14 11.10 -3.53
CA PRO A 47 -1.19 10.08 -3.96
C PRO A 47 -1.84 8.72 -4.20
N LYS A 48 -2.76 8.32 -3.29
CA LYS A 48 -3.50 7.06 -3.41
C LYS A 48 -4.39 7.03 -4.66
N MET A 49 -5.16 8.10 -4.91
CA MET A 49 -6.01 8.18 -6.09
C MET A 49 -5.22 8.05 -7.39
N ARG A 50 -4.05 8.68 -7.50
CA ARG A 50 -3.19 8.58 -8.70
C ARG A 50 -2.65 7.17 -8.91
N ILE A 51 -2.29 6.47 -7.84
CA ILE A 51 -1.87 5.07 -7.90
C ILE A 51 -3.03 4.20 -8.40
N GLU A 52 -4.23 4.39 -7.87
CA GLU A 52 -5.41 3.63 -8.26
C GLU A 52 -5.81 3.92 -9.73
N GLU A 53 -5.72 5.17 -10.19
CA GLU A 53 -5.93 5.52 -11.59
C GLU A 53 -4.93 4.84 -12.53
N ALA A 54 -3.64 4.86 -12.18
CA ALA A 54 -2.59 4.21 -12.95
C ALA A 54 -2.80 2.70 -12.99
N ALA A 55 -3.17 2.08 -11.88
CA ALA A 55 -3.49 0.66 -11.79
C ALA A 55 -4.71 0.30 -12.67
N ALA A 56 -5.78 1.09 -12.61
CA ALA A 56 -6.98 0.87 -13.42
C ALA A 56 -6.71 0.98 -14.94
N ARG A 57 -5.89 1.94 -15.36
CA ARG A 57 -5.44 2.06 -16.77
C ARG A 57 -4.59 0.85 -17.20
N THR A 58 -3.67 0.44 -16.36
CA THR A 58 -2.81 -0.72 -16.65
C THR A 58 -3.64 -1.97 -16.75
N GLN A 59 -4.55 -2.21 -15.82
CA GLN A 59 -5.44 -3.37 -15.85
C GLN A 59 -6.29 -3.39 -17.12
N SER A 60 -6.88 -2.26 -17.49
CA SER A 60 -7.66 -2.13 -18.73
C SER A 60 -6.85 -2.44 -20.00
N ARG A 61 -5.57 -2.05 -20.03
CA ARG A 61 -4.67 -2.39 -21.16
C ARG A 61 -4.32 -3.87 -21.21
N ILE A 62 -4.16 -4.51 -20.07
CA ILE A 62 -3.92 -5.96 -19.97
C ILE A 62 -5.16 -6.71 -20.43
N ASP A 63 -6.33 -6.37 -19.90
CA ASP A 63 -7.60 -7.03 -20.19
C ASP A 63 -8.02 -6.89 -21.66
N SER A 64 -7.77 -5.72 -22.27
CA SER A 64 -8.03 -5.47 -23.68
C SER A 64 -6.97 -6.02 -24.65
N GLY A 65 -5.91 -6.64 -24.14
CA GLY A 65 -4.78 -7.16 -24.94
C GLY A 65 -3.85 -6.08 -25.51
N LYS A 66 -4.08 -4.78 -25.22
CA LYS A 66 -3.17 -3.69 -25.62
C LYS A 66 -1.78 -3.83 -25.00
N GLN A 67 -1.71 -4.38 -23.80
CA GLN A 67 -0.47 -4.73 -23.11
C GLN A 67 -0.38 -6.23 -22.94
N THR A 68 0.66 -6.83 -23.53
CA THR A 68 0.88 -8.28 -23.44
C THR A 68 1.65 -8.61 -22.17
N ILE A 69 1.09 -9.52 -21.36
CA ILE A 69 1.77 -10.20 -20.25
C ILE A 69 1.86 -11.67 -20.63
N VAL A 70 3.08 -12.14 -20.88
CA VAL A 70 3.33 -13.53 -21.28
C VAL A 70 2.85 -14.50 -20.19
N GLY A 71 2.11 -15.54 -20.58
CA GLY A 71 1.53 -16.52 -19.67
C GLY A 71 0.24 -16.03 -18.96
N VAL A 72 -0.14 -14.76 -19.10
CA VAL A 72 -1.36 -14.21 -18.48
C VAL A 72 -2.45 -13.96 -19.52
N ASN A 73 -2.20 -13.07 -20.48
CA ASN A 73 -3.17 -12.74 -21.52
C ASN A 73 -2.71 -13.14 -22.93
N LYS A 74 -1.48 -13.62 -23.08
CA LYS A 74 -0.94 -14.15 -24.34
C LYS A 74 0.08 -15.27 -24.06
N TYR A 75 0.18 -16.21 -24.99
CA TYR A 75 1.09 -17.35 -24.91
C TYR A 75 0.85 -18.22 -23.65
N ARG A 76 -0.41 -18.41 -23.29
CA ARG A 76 -0.81 -19.31 -22.22
C ARG A 76 -0.69 -20.77 -22.70
N LEU A 77 -0.40 -21.66 -21.76
CA LEU A 77 -0.49 -23.09 -22.00
C LEU A 77 -1.97 -23.54 -21.93
N ASP A 78 -2.35 -24.48 -22.75
CA ASP A 78 -3.71 -25.06 -22.69
C ASP A 78 -3.93 -25.88 -21.42
N HIS A 79 -2.85 -26.43 -20.87
CA HIS A 79 -2.84 -27.14 -19.61
C HIS A 79 -1.59 -26.79 -18.82
N GLU A 80 -1.77 -26.47 -17.55
CA GLU A 80 -0.69 -26.26 -16.59
C GLU A 80 -0.83 -27.24 -15.44
N ASP A 81 0.27 -27.88 -15.07
CA ASP A 81 0.29 -28.75 -13.89
C ASP A 81 0.07 -27.91 -12.63
N PRO A 82 -0.70 -28.41 -11.65
CA PRO A 82 -0.90 -27.70 -10.40
C PRO A 82 0.44 -27.52 -9.67
N ILE A 83 0.68 -26.31 -9.18
CA ILE A 83 1.86 -25.98 -8.38
C ILE A 83 1.48 -26.13 -6.92
N ASP A 84 2.30 -26.85 -6.14
CA ASP A 84 2.14 -26.92 -4.69
C ASP A 84 2.40 -25.52 -4.10
N ILE A 85 1.33 -24.90 -3.61
CA ILE A 85 1.38 -23.58 -2.97
C ILE A 85 1.44 -23.78 -1.46
N LEU A 86 2.41 -23.14 -0.80
CA LEU A 86 2.44 -23.08 0.65
C LEU A 86 1.31 -22.15 1.12
N GLU A 87 0.21 -22.73 1.54
CA GLU A 87 -0.90 -22.00 2.13
C GLU A 87 -0.74 -21.91 3.65
N VAL A 88 -0.92 -20.70 4.18
CA VAL A 88 -0.93 -20.47 5.63
C VAL A 88 -2.36 -20.65 6.14
N ASP A 89 -2.57 -21.63 7.02
CA ASP A 89 -3.83 -21.75 7.74
C ASP A 89 -3.97 -20.61 8.77
N ASN A 90 -4.60 -19.54 8.33
CA ASN A 90 -4.83 -18.33 9.14
C ASN A 90 -5.63 -18.61 10.42
N THR A 91 -6.51 -19.63 10.41
CA THR A 91 -7.31 -20.01 11.59
C THR A 91 -6.42 -20.67 12.64
N ALA A 92 -5.57 -21.61 12.24
CA ALA A 92 -4.63 -22.28 13.11
C ALA A 92 -3.59 -21.29 13.69
N VAL A 93 -3.03 -20.41 12.85
CA VAL A 93 -2.08 -19.38 13.27
C VAL A 93 -2.71 -18.42 14.27
N ARG A 94 -3.92 -17.93 14.00
CA ARG A 94 -4.65 -17.04 14.90
C ARG A 94 -4.90 -17.69 16.25
N LYS A 95 -5.35 -18.94 16.27
CA LYS A 95 -5.60 -19.69 17.50
C LYS A 95 -4.32 -19.82 18.34
N GLN A 96 -3.23 -20.26 17.72
CA GLN A 96 -1.93 -20.38 18.40
C GLN A 96 -1.44 -19.04 18.97
N GLN A 97 -1.63 -17.93 18.26
CA GLN A 97 -1.21 -16.60 18.76
C GLN A 97 -2.05 -16.18 19.96
N ILE A 98 -3.34 -16.41 19.95
CA ILE A 98 -4.24 -16.12 21.09
C ILE A 98 -3.82 -16.92 22.32
N GLU A 99 -3.64 -18.24 22.17
CA GLU A 99 -3.19 -19.11 23.28
C GLU A 99 -1.86 -18.65 23.87
N ARG A 100 -0.89 -18.26 23.03
CA ARG A 100 0.41 -17.73 23.48
C ARG A 100 0.25 -16.41 24.27
N LEU A 101 -0.61 -15.51 23.80
CA LEU A 101 -0.88 -14.23 24.49
C LEU A 101 -1.57 -14.46 25.84
N GLU A 102 -2.51 -15.39 25.93
CA GLU A 102 -3.18 -15.76 27.17
C GLU A 102 -2.19 -16.33 28.20
N GLN A 103 -1.34 -17.27 27.78
CA GLN A 103 -0.28 -17.82 28.61
C GLN A 103 0.71 -16.75 29.08
N LEU A 104 1.12 -15.86 28.19
CA LEU A 104 2.04 -14.77 28.52
C LEU A 104 1.42 -13.85 29.58
N ARG A 105 0.18 -13.45 29.42
CA ARG A 105 -0.54 -12.59 30.37
C ARG A 105 -0.79 -13.25 31.72
N ALA A 106 -1.02 -14.56 31.74
CA ALA A 106 -1.20 -15.32 32.95
C ALA A 106 0.09 -15.49 33.79
N ASN A 107 1.27 -15.49 33.11
CA ASN A 107 2.55 -15.83 33.75
C ASN A 107 3.50 -14.64 33.94
N ARG A 108 3.07 -13.42 33.65
CA ARG A 108 3.88 -12.20 33.77
C ARG A 108 3.46 -11.36 34.99
N ASP A 109 4.33 -10.45 35.42
CA ASP A 109 3.99 -9.42 36.39
C ASP A 109 3.18 -8.29 35.73
N ASN A 110 1.87 -8.33 35.93
CA ASN A 110 0.96 -7.36 35.32
C ASN A 110 1.11 -5.94 35.90
N GLU A 111 1.54 -5.79 37.17
CA GLU A 111 1.77 -4.48 37.76
C GLU A 111 3.03 -3.81 37.17
N ALA A 112 4.09 -4.58 36.94
CA ALA A 112 5.27 -4.08 36.24
C ALA A 112 4.97 -3.67 34.81
N VAL A 113 4.16 -4.46 34.08
CA VAL A 113 3.72 -4.12 32.74
C VAL A 113 2.90 -2.82 32.73
N LYS A 114 1.95 -2.68 33.64
CA LYS A 114 1.11 -1.49 33.76
C LYS A 114 1.96 -0.23 33.96
N LYS A 115 2.92 -0.25 34.88
CA LYS A 115 3.83 0.88 35.13
C LYS A 115 4.66 1.23 33.89
N ALA A 116 5.16 0.23 33.16
CA ALA A 116 5.92 0.46 31.92
C ALA A 116 5.05 1.09 30.82
N LEU A 117 3.81 0.66 30.68
CA LEU A 117 2.85 1.23 29.70
C LEU A 117 2.43 2.66 30.10
N GLU A 118 2.24 2.94 31.38
CA GLU A 118 1.97 4.29 31.87
C GLU A 118 3.13 5.25 31.56
N ALA A 119 4.39 4.79 31.71
CA ALA A 119 5.56 5.58 31.35
C ALA A 119 5.63 5.90 29.83
N ILE A 120 5.25 4.94 28.97
CA ILE A 120 5.11 5.17 27.51
C ILE A 120 4.05 6.23 27.26
N THR A 121 2.86 6.10 27.83
CA THR A 121 1.76 7.04 27.69
C THR A 121 2.18 8.46 28.11
N GLU A 122 2.89 8.60 29.22
CA GLU A 122 3.36 9.90 29.71
C GLU A 122 4.45 10.49 28.80
N CYS A 123 5.35 9.66 28.28
CA CYS A 123 6.35 10.08 27.29
C CYS A 123 5.69 10.65 26.03
N VAL A 124 4.66 9.97 25.50
CA VAL A 124 3.91 10.44 24.32
C VAL A 124 3.17 11.74 24.61
N LYS A 125 2.53 11.88 25.78
CA LYS A 125 1.82 13.11 26.18
C LYS A 125 2.72 14.33 26.29
N THR A 126 3.90 14.13 26.90
CA THR A 126 4.80 15.25 27.23
C THR A 126 5.82 15.54 26.14
N GLY A 127 6.06 14.59 25.23
CA GLY A 127 7.14 14.65 24.24
C GLY A 127 8.54 14.59 24.88
N LYS A 128 8.66 14.20 26.16
CA LYS A 128 9.92 14.13 26.92
C LYS A 128 10.30 12.68 27.16
N GLY A 129 11.59 12.37 27.00
CA GLY A 129 12.13 11.04 27.20
C GLY A 129 12.43 10.31 25.88
N ASN A 130 12.82 9.04 26.00
CA ASN A 130 13.11 8.17 24.86
C ASN A 130 12.05 7.07 24.76
N LEU A 131 11.12 7.23 23.80
CA LEU A 131 10.02 6.28 23.62
C LEU A 131 10.50 4.87 23.30
N LEU A 132 11.59 4.73 22.52
CA LEU A 132 12.15 3.44 22.18
C LEU A 132 12.73 2.71 23.41
N GLU A 133 13.43 3.43 24.25
CA GLU A 133 13.97 2.89 25.51
C GLU A 133 12.86 2.38 26.42
N LEU A 134 11.80 3.18 26.60
CA LEU A 134 10.62 2.78 27.38
C LEU A 134 9.89 1.57 26.77
N ALA A 135 9.82 1.48 25.43
CA ALA A 135 9.24 0.32 24.76
C ALA A 135 10.09 -0.94 24.95
N VAL A 136 11.43 -0.82 24.98
CA VAL A 136 12.34 -1.93 25.30
C VAL A 136 12.13 -2.40 26.75
N GLU A 137 12.01 -1.48 27.70
CA GLU A 137 11.72 -1.84 29.11
C GLU A 137 10.35 -2.51 29.26
N ALA A 138 9.32 -2.00 28.56
CA ALA A 138 8.02 -2.65 28.54
C ALA A 138 8.08 -4.07 27.95
N ALA A 139 8.85 -4.27 26.87
CA ALA A 139 9.05 -5.61 26.29
C ALA A 139 9.81 -6.56 27.25
N ARG A 140 10.76 -6.05 28.03
CA ARG A 140 11.49 -6.84 29.05
C ARG A 140 10.58 -7.36 30.15
N VAL A 141 9.60 -6.58 30.57
CA VAL A 141 8.56 -7.03 31.53
C VAL A 141 7.43 -7.79 30.85
N ARG A 142 7.58 -8.12 29.56
CA ARG A 142 6.65 -8.93 28.75
C ARG A 142 5.34 -8.24 28.43
N ALA A 143 5.36 -6.92 28.21
CA ALA A 143 4.27 -6.25 27.49
C ALA A 143 4.22 -6.76 26.04
N SER A 144 3.03 -7.01 25.53
CA SER A 144 2.85 -7.36 24.10
C SER A 144 2.99 -6.13 23.21
N LEU A 145 3.29 -6.35 21.93
CA LEU A 145 3.35 -5.27 20.92
C LEU A 145 2.07 -4.46 20.87
N GLY A 146 0.90 -5.14 20.96
CA GLY A 146 -0.40 -4.46 20.98
C GLY A 146 -0.52 -3.51 22.17
N GLU A 147 -0.18 -3.95 23.38
CA GLU A 147 -0.27 -3.12 24.60
C GLU A 147 0.65 -1.89 24.52
N ILE A 148 1.87 -2.03 23.96
CA ILE A 148 2.79 -0.90 23.75
C ILE A 148 2.18 0.09 22.72
N SER A 149 1.59 -0.42 21.62
CA SER A 149 0.94 0.40 20.62
C SER A 149 -0.31 1.09 21.18
N ASP A 150 -1.13 0.38 21.95
CA ASP A 150 -2.34 0.92 22.56
C ASP A 150 -2.00 2.05 23.55
N ALA A 151 -0.90 1.96 24.27
CA ALA A 151 -0.42 3.02 25.17
C ALA A 151 -0.07 4.32 24.41
N CYS A 152 0.46 4.22 23.20
CA CYS A 152 0.68 5.36 22.31
C CYS A 152 -0.64 5.86 21.70
N GLU A 153 -1.48 4.94 21.20
CA GLU A 153 -2.75 5.23 20.55
C GLU A 153 -3.73 5.97 21.47
N ALA A 154 -3.72 5.67 22.77
CA ALA A 154 -4.52 6.35 23.77
C ALA A 154 -4.29 7.88 23.82
N VAL A 155 -3.12 8.35 23.36
CA VAL A 155 -2.75 9.77 23.33
C VAL A 155 -2.93 10.38 21.94
N VAL A 156 -2.37 9.74 20.92
CA VAL A 156 -2.30 10.30 19.55
C VAL A 156 -3.40 9.79 18.62
N GLY A 157 -4.15 8.78 19.05
CA GLY A 157 -5.14 8.12 18.21
C GLY A 157 -4.52 7.25 17.12
N ARG A 158 -5.37 6.60 16.34
CA ARG A 158 -4.96 5.81 15.18
C ARG A 158 -5.33 6.53 13.90
N TYR A 159 -4.37 6.68 13.01
CA TYR A 159 -4.64 7.22 11.67
C TYR A 159 -5.63 6.30 10.91
N LYS A 160 -6.69 6.90 10.40
CA LYS A 160 -7.66 6.25 9.52
C LYS A 160 -7.62 6.94 8.17
N ALA A 161 -7.17 6.22 7.14
CA ALA A 161 -7.12 6.76 5.80
C ALA A 161 -8.51 7.14 5.28
N THR A 162 -8.64 8.31 4.67
CA THR A 162 -9.85 8.69 3.94
C THR A 162 -9.91 7.89 2.65
N ILE A 163 -10.94 7.05 2.51
CA ILE A 163 -11.16 6.28 1.29
C ILE A 163 -11.84 7.20 0.28
N ARG A 164 -11.15 7.49 -0.82
CA ARG A 164 -11.72 8.13 -2.01
C ARG A 164 -11.71 7.12 -3.13
N THR A 165 -12.84 6.94 -3.80
CA THR A 165 -12.98 6.04 -4.93
C THR A 165 -12.76 6.79 -6.24
N ILE A 166 -12.08 6.15 -7.18
CA ILE A 166 -12.00 6.58 -8.56
C ILE A 166 -13.11 5.89 -9.37
N SER A 167 -13.64 6.55 -10.39
CA SER A 167 -14.61 5.98 -11.29
C SER A 167 -14.36 6.40 -12.73
N GLY A 168 -14.80 5.58 -13.68
CA GLY A 168 -14.75 5.89 -15.12
C GLY A 168 -13.37 5.71 -15.78
N VAL A 169 -12.27 5.56 -15.04
CA VAL A 169 -10.91 5.45 -15.61
C VAL A 169 -10.78 4.17 -16.43
N TYR A 170 -11.18 3.03 -15.89
CA TYR A 170 -11.14 1.75 -16.59
C TYR A 170 -11.98 1.77 -17.85
N SER A 171 -13.24 2.16 -17.74
CA SER A 171 -14.17 2.20 -18.88
C SER A 171 -13.77 3.20 -19.96
N SER A 172 -13.15 4.33 -19.60
CA SER A 172 -12.65 5.31 -20.58
C SER A 172 -11.48 4.76 -21.43
N GLU A 173 -10.63 3.94 -20.84
CA GLU A 173 -9.47 3.33 -21.52
C GLU A 173 -9.90 2.20 -22.48
N ILE A 174 -10.96 1.44 -22.13
CA ILE A 174 -11.40 0.25 -22.86
C ILE A 174 -12.67 0.52 -23.74
N LYS A 175 -13.21 1.74 -23.73
CA LYS A 175 -14.48 2.08 -24.40
C LYS A 175 -14.60 1.69 -25.87
N ASN A 176 -13.48 1.50 -26.57
CA ASN A 176 -13.44 1.10 -27.98
C ASN A 176 -13.32 -0.42 -28.18
N ASN A 177 -13.29 -1.21 -27.09
CA ASN A 177 -13.29 -2.67 -27.18
C ASN A 177 -14.72 -3.18 -27.42
N GLU A 178 -14.90 -4.01 -28.43
CA GLU A 178 -16.23 -4.53 -28.84
C GLU A 178 -16.84 -5.43 -27.76
N GLU A 179 -16.06 -6.32 -27.16
CA GLU A 179 -16.52 -7.22 -26.10
C GLU A 179 -16.98 -6.46 -24.85
N PHE A 180 -16.29 -5.37 -24.52
CA PHE A 180 -16.70 -4.50 -23.42
C PHE A 180 -18.02 -3.79 -23.71
N LYS A 181 -18.23 -3.31 -24.94
CA LYS A 181 -19.51 -2.68 -25.35
C LYS A 181 -20.65 -3.70 -25.26
N GLU A 182 -20.48 -4.88 -25.82
CA GLU A 182 -21.48 -5.94 -25.77
C GLU A 182 -21.85 -6.32 -24.34
N ALA A 183 -20.86 -6.48 -23.46
CA ALA A 183 -21.08 -6.76 -22.04
C ALA A 183 -21.84 -5.62 -21.34
N SER A 184 -21.47 -4.37 -21.62
CA SER A 184 -22.11 -3.18 -21.05
C SER A 184 -23.57 -3.06 -21.50
N GLU A 185 -23.87 -3.32 -22.78
CA GLU A 185 -25.22 -3.32 -23.33
C GLU A 185 -26.09 -4.41 -22.72
N LYS A 186 -25.53 -5.63 -22.52
CA LYS A 186 -26.22 -6.73 -21.83
C LYS A 186 -26.55 -6.37 -20.38
N CYS A 187 -25.62 -5.75 -19.66
CA CYS A 187 -25.87 -5.29 -18.29
C CYS A 187 -26.95 -4.20 -18.25
N ALA A 188 -26.92 -3.24 -19.15
CA ALA A 188 -27.92 -2.17 -19.23
C ALA A 188 -29.32 -2.68 -19.61
N ALA A 189 -29.41 -3.73 -20.43
CA ALA A 189 -30.68 -4.36 -20.80
C ALA A 189 -31.30 -5.20 -19.67
N PHE A 190 -30.50 -5.63 -18.69
CA PHE A 190 -30.94 -6.41 -17.53
C PHE A 190 -31.36 -5.53 -16.35
N ALA A 191 -30.87 -4.31 -16.25
CA ALA A 191 -31.16 -3.34 -15.18
C ALA A 191 -32.51 -2.66 -15.36
#